data_70471a55604b292207036a4a5e05ad22
#
_entry.id   70471a55604b292207036a4a5e05ad22
#
_cell.length_a   1.000
_cell.length_b   1.000
_cell.length_c   1.000
_cell.angle_alpha   90.00
_cell.angle_beta   90.00
_cell.angle_gamma   90.00
#
_symmetry.space_group_name_H-M   'P 1'
#
loop_
_entity.id
_entity.type
_entity.pdbx_description
1 polymer ?
#
loop_
_entity_poly.entity_id
_entity_poly.type
_entity_poly.pdbx_seq_one_letter_code
_entity_poly.pdbx_strand_id
1 'polypeptide(L)'
;DKLKRENSLTLEEYECLTSVKALELVYYAAEHAGEARKKVYGNEVYIRGLIRISNRCGNDCFYCGLRRSNKNCKRYTLTREQILACCAKGYILGLRSFVLQGGGGTVTADIICDIISDIHRIYPDCAITLSLGEYMRSEYEQMYFAGANRYSLHHTAADKKHFERLHPGEMSFDNRMGCLRDLKDIGFRTGCGFMVGSPHQTSHTLAKELKFIEEFQPDMCS
;
A
#
# COMPACT_ATOMS: atom_id res chain seq x y z
N ASP A 1 -5.94 24.13 -12.60
CA ASP A 1 -5.15 25.31 -12.14
C ASP A 1 -5.19 25.49 -10.62
N LYS A 2 -6.37 25.40 -9.95
CA LYS A 2 -6.48 25.57 -8.49
C LYS A 2 -5.66 24.50 -7.74
N LEU A 3 -5.81 23.21 -8.06
CA LEU A 3 -5.04 22.14 -7.45
C LEU A 3 -3.51 22.34 -7.59
N LYS A 4 -3.05 22.81 -8.77
CA LYS A 4 -1.62 23.08 -9.01
C LYS A 4 -1.10 24.23 -8.11
N ARG A 5 -1.94 25.19 -7.79
CA ARG A 5 -1.59 26.41 -7.04
C ARG A 5 -1.70 26.22 -5.53
N GLU A 6 -2.74 25.52 -5.09
CA GLU A 6 -3.14 25.43 -3.68
C GLU A 6 -2.86 24.03 -3.08
N ASN A 7 -2.56 23.01 -3.92
CA ASN A 7 -2.40 21.61 -3.55
C ASN A 7 -3.60 21.02 -2.79
N SER A 8 -4.76 21.66 -2.89
CA SER A 8 -5.99 21.28 -2.19
C SER A 8 -7.22 21.67 -3.00
N LEU A 9 -8.25 20.83 -2.93
CA LEU A 9 -9.58 21.09 -3.46
C LEU A 9 -10.64 20.78 -2.40
N THR A 10 -11.83 21.37 -2.54
CA THR A 10 -12.99 20.92 -1.74
C THR A 10 -13.45 19.55 -2.22
N LEU A 11 -14.27 18.87 -1.42
CA LEU A 11 -14.83 17.57 -1.80
C LEU A 11 -15.65 17.64 -3.08
N GLU A 12 -16.45 18.72 -3.24
CA GLU A 12 -17.28 18.98 -4.42
C GLU A 12 -16.43 19.24 -5.67
N GLU A 13 -15.31 19.94 -5.52
CA GLU A 13 -14.35 20.19 -6.61
C GLU A 13 -13.65 18.88 -7.04
N TYR A 14 -13.28 18.01 -6.09
CA TYR A 14 -12.78 16.69 -6.42
C TYR A 14 -13.84 15.81 -7.08
N GLU A 15 -15.10 15.88 -6.65
CA GLU A 15 -16.20 15.14 -7.27
C GLU A 15 -16.44 15.61 -8.71
N CYS A 16 -16.42 16.93 -8.94
CA CYS A 16 -16.46 17.49 -10.28
C CYS A 16 -15.31 16.97 -11.14
N LEU A 17 -14.07 17.00 -10.63
CA LEU A 17 -12.89 16.54 -11.36
C LEU A 17 -12.97 15.04 -11.70
N THR A 18 -13.43 14.19 -10.81
CA THR A 18 -13.54 12.74 -11.02
C THR A 18 -14.74 12.35 -11.91
N SER A 19 -15.72 13.23 -12.08
CA SER A 19 -16.87 13.00 -12.98
C SER A 19 -16.59 13.35 -14.43
N VAL A 20 -15.53 14.13 -14.70
CA VAL A 20 -15.20 14.60 -16.04
C VAL A 20 -14.67 13.46 -16.91
N LYS A 21 -15.26 13.34 -18.13
CA LYS A 21 -14.83 12.34 -19.14
C LYS A 21 -14.13 12.98 -20.35
N ALA A 22 -13.89 14.30 -20.32
CA ALA A 22 -13.26 15.01 -21.43
C ALA A 22 -11.76 14.63 -21.51
N LEU A 23 -11.36 14.03 -22.62
CA LEU A 23 -9.98 13.57 -22.85
C LEU A 23 -8.96 14.72 -22.74
N GLU A 24 -9.33 15.92 -23.17
CA GLU A 24 -8.47 17.11 -23.07
C GLU A 24 -8.06 17.42 -21.63
N LEU A 25 -8.98 17.28 -20.67
CA LEU A 25 -8.68 17.49 -19.25
C LEU A 25 -7.84 16.36 -18.66
N VAL A 26 -8.03 15.11 -19.14
CA VAL A 26 -7.20 13.98 -18.75
C VAL A 26 -5.75 14.20 -19.21
N TYR A 27 -5.55 14.61 -20.47
CA TYR A 27 -4.20 14.91 -20.99
C TYR A 27 -3.56 16.10 -20.26
N TYR A 28 -4.31 17.16 -20.01
CA TYR A 28 -3.85 18.32 -19.24
C TYR A 28 -3.38 17.91 -17.83
N ALA A 29 -4.18 17.11 -17.12
CA ALA A 29 -3.83 16.62 -15.80
C ALA A 29 -2.59 15.71 -15.83
N ALA A 30 -2.49 14.82 -16.83
CA ALA A 30 -1.35 13.92 -16.99
C ALA A 30 -0.04 14.66 -17.29
N GLU A 31 -0.09 15.71 -18.13
CA GLU A 31 1.07 16.55 -18.42
C GLU A 31 1.61 17.22 -17.15
N HIS A 32 0.71 17.86 -16.37
CA HIS A 32 1.11 18.51 -15.12
C HIS A 32 1.59 17.54 -14.03
N ALA A 33 0.98 16.34 -13.95
CA ALA A 33 1.47 15.28 -13.07
C ALA A 33 2.87 14.82 -13.48
N GLY A 34 3.12 14.70 -14.80
CA GLY A 34 4.42 14.39 -15.36
C GLY A 34 5.48 15.45 -15.03
N GLU A 35 5.14 16.73 -15.14
CA GLU A 35 6.02 17.84 -14.73
C GLU A 35 6.35 17.81 -13.23
N ALA A 36 5.34 17.60 -12.39
CA ALA A 36 5.53 17.50 -10.94
C ALA A 36 6.45 16.33 -10.57
N ARG A 37 6.26 15.16 -11.20
CA ARG A 37 7.12 14.00 -11.01
C ARG A 37 8.56 14.30 -11.44
N LYS A 38 8.75 14.91 -12.61
CA LYS A 38 10.11 15.23 -13.13
C LYS A 38 10.89 16.18 -12.24
N LYS A 39 10.22 17.11 -11.55
CA LYS A 39 10.86 18.01 -10.59
C LYS A 39 11.46 17.29 -9.39
N VAL A 40 10.86 16.16 -8.97
CA VAL A 40 11.29 15.41 -7.78
C VAL A 40 12.22 14.25 -8.15
N TYR A 41 11.93 13.53 -9.22
CA TYR A 41 12.57 12.25 -9.56
C TYR A 41 13.34 12.29 -10.90
N GLY A 42 13.35 13.42 -11.61
CA GLY A 42 13.94 13.47 -12.94
C GLY A 42 13.24 12.52 -13.93
N ASN A 43 14.02 11.87 -14.77
CA ASN A 43 13.53 10.87 -15.71
C ASN A 43 13.70 9.43 -15.20
N GLU A 44 14.18 9.24 -13.98
CA GLU A 44 14.48 7.92 -13.43
C GLU A 44 13.22 7.15 -13.05
N VAL A 45 13.28 5.82 -13.17
CA VAL A 45 12.28 4.88 -12.71
C VAL A 45 12.91 3.96 -11.68
N TYR A 46 12.36 3.97 -10.46
CA TYR A 46 12.86 3.15 -9.36
C TYR A 46 12.19 1.77 -9.37
N ILE A 47 12.99 0.72 -9.47
CA ILE A 47 12.53 -0.67 -9.49
C ILE A 47 12.68 -1.27 -8.08
N ARG A 48 11.68 -2.01 -7.64
CA ARG A 48 11.67 -2.73 -6.36
C ARG A 48 11.55 -4.23 -6.59
N GLY A 49 12.27 -5.02 -5.80
CA GLY A 49 12.12 -6.48 -5.77
C GLY A 49 10.91 -6.88 -4.96
N LEU A 50 9.84 -7.34 -5.61
CA LEU A 50 8.66 -7.84 -4.92
C LEU A 50 8.83 -9.34 -4.61
N ILE A 51 8.77 -9.68 -3.33
CA ILE A 51 8.79 -11.06 -2.83
C ILE A 51 7.44 -11.35 -2.18
N ARG A 52 6.62 -12.16 -2.83
CA ARG A 52 5.37 -12.61 -2.24
C ARG A 52 5.63 -13.77 -1.30
N ILE A 53 5.83 -13.46 -0.02
CA ILE A 53 6.23 -14.44 1.00
C ILE A 53 5.14 -15.47 1.30
N SER A 54 3.87 -15.11 1.12
CA SER A 54 2.73 -16.02 1.26
C SER A 54 1.55 -15.55 0.44
N ASN A 55 0.74 -16.47 -0.09
CA ASN A 55 -0.57 -16.19 -0.67
C ASN A 55 -1.72 -16.67 0.22
N ARG A 56 -1.43 -17.05 1.46
CA ARG A 56 -2.46 -17.28 2.49
C ARG A 56 -2.92 -15.94 3.03
N CYS A 57 -4.21 -15.81 3.33
CA CYS A 57 -4.78 -14.60 3.92
C CYS A 57 -5.84 -14.99 4.95
N GLY A 58 -5.85 -14.31 6.09
CA GLY A 58 -6.88 -14.44 7.12
C GLY A 58 -8.15 -13.67 6.77
N ASN A 59 -8.06 -12.69 5.87
CA ASN A 59 -9.18 -11.84 5.45
C ASN A 59 -10.01 -12.48 4.34
N ASP A 60 -11.25 -12.02 4.19
CA ASP A 60 -12.19 -12.53 3.18
C ASP A 60 -12.78 -11.41 2.29
N CYS A 61 -11.93 -10.44 1.90
CA CYS A 61 -12.32 -9.32 1.04
C CYS A 61 -13.00 -9.81 -0.24
N PHE A 62 -14.18 -9.31 -0.57
CA PHE A 62 -15.03 -9.85 -1.65
C PHE A 62 -14.40 -9.75 -3.04
N TYR A 63 -13.54 -8.79 -3.27
CA TYR A 63 -12.82 -8.57 -4.54
C TYR A 63 -11.53 -9.40 -4.67
N CYS A 64 -11.06 -10.05 -3.59
CA CYS A 64 -9.71 -10.62 -3.58
C CYS A 64 -9.71 -12.10 -3.98
N GLY A 65 -8.94 -12.45 -5.01
CA GLY A 65 -8.72 -13.83 -5.40
C GLY A 65 -7.98 -14.67 -4.36
N LEU A 66 -7.27 -14.04 -3.43
CA LEU A 66 -6.55 -14.70 -2.33
C LEU A 66 -7.35 -14.76 -1.02
N ARG A 67 -8.62 -14.35 -1.02
CA ARG A 67 -9.46 -14.39 0.18
C ARG A 67 -9.53 -15.79 0.80
N ARG A 68 -9.72 -15.84 2.11
CA ARG A 68 -9.73 -17.08 2.90
C ARG A 68 -10.67 -18.15 2.36
N SER A 69 -11.88 -17.74 1.93
CA SER A 69 -12.92 -18.65 1.45
C SER A 69 -12.63 -19.24 0.06
N ASN A 70 -11.70 -18.69 -0.74
CA ASN A 70 -11.39 -19.22 -2.05
C ASN A 70 -10.61 -20.54 -1.95
N LYS A 71 -11.31 -21.66 -2.15
CA LYS A 71 -10.73 -23.03 -2.13
C LYS A 71 -9.99 -23.40 -3.42
N ASN A 72 -10.18 -22.67 -4.51
CA ASN A 72 -9.57 -22.95 -5.81
C ASN A 72 -8.13 -22.36 -5.92
N CYS A 73 -7.64 -21.69 -4.90
CA CYS A 73 -6.30 -21.10 -4.89
C CYS A 73 -5.30 -22.06 -4.25
N LYS A 74 -4.30 -22.52 -5.01
CA LYS A 74 -3.18 -23.30 -4.46
C LYS A 74 -2.38 -22.41 -3.49
N ARG A 75 -2.32 -22.80 -2.21
CA ARG A 75 -1.71 -22.03 -1.14
C ARG A 75 -0.25 -22.40 -0.94
N TYR A 76 0.57 -21.38 -0.64
CA TYR A 76 1.97 -21.54 -0.26
C TYR A 76 2.39 -20.51 0.79
N THR A 77 3.47 -20.78 1.45
CA THR A 77 4.27 -19.84 2.27
C THR A 77 5.73 -20.17 2.02
N LEU A 78 6.53 -19.15 1.70
CA LEU A 78 7.96 -19.31 1.50
C LEU A 78 8.67 -19.51 2.86
N THR A 79 9.72 -20.31 2.86
CA THR A 79 10.61 -20.42 4.03
C THR A 79 11.53 -19.18 4.12
N ARG A 80 12.14 -18.97 5.29
CA ARG A 80 13.12 -17.91 5.51
C ARG A 80 14.26 -17.98 4.48
N GLU A 81 14.80 -19.18 4.24
CA GLU A 81 15.87 -19.42 3.27
C GLU A 81 15.46 -19.06 1.85
N GLN A 82 14.22 -19.38 1.46
CA GLN A 82 13.69 -19.03 0.14
C GLN A 82 13.56 -17.51 -0.03
N ILE A 83 13.13 -16.80 1.02
CA ILE A 83 13.02 -15.34 1.00
C ILE A 83 14.41 -14.71 0.87
N LEU A 84 15.39 -15.16 1.67
CA LEU A 84 16.77 -14.67 1.60
C LEU A 84 17.43 -14.98 0.25
N ALA A 85 17.15 -16.16 -0.34
CA ALA A 85 17.62 -16.49 -1.68
C ALA A 85 17.03 -15.56 -2.76
N CYS A 86 15.77 -15.12 -2.61
CA CYS A 86 15.18 -14.09 -3.50
C CYS A 86 15.88 -12.74 -3.32
N CYS A 87 16.18 -12.34 -2.08
CA CYS A 87 16.92 -11.10 -1.82
C CYS A 87 18.33 -11.16 -2.44
N ALA A 88 19.05 -12.29 -2.29
CA ALA A 88 20.38 -12.47 -2.86
C ALA A 88 20.37 -12.28 -4.39
N LYS A 89 19.44 -12.94 -5.09
CA LYS A 89 19.27 -12.79 -6.54
C LYS A 89 18.95 -11.35 -6.92
N GLY A 90 18.02 -10.71 -6.22
CA GLY A 90 17.65 -9.32 -6.45
C GLY A 90 18.83 -8.36 -6.27
N TYR A 91 19.62 -8.57 -5.22
CA TYR A 91 20.80 -7.75 -4.92
C TYR A 91 21.86 -7.83 -6.01
N ILE A 92 22.15 -9.04 -6.54
CA ILE A 92 23.06 -9.26 -7.67
C ILE A 92 22.57 -8.54 -8.93
N LEU A 93 21.23 -8.49 -9.14
CA LEU A 93 20.60 -7.78 -10.24
C LEU A 93 20.56 -6.25 -10.05
N GLY A 94 21.14 -5.72 -8.97
CA GLY A 94 21.19 -4.28 -8.70
C GLY A 94 20.00 -3.73 -7.90
N LEU A 95 19.04 -4.56 -7.48
CA LEU A 95 17.92 -4.08 -6.65
C LEU A 95 18.43 -3.66 -5.26
N ARG A 96 17.93 -2.52 -4.78
CA ARG A 96 18.25 -1.95 -3.45
C ARG A 96 17.00 -1.64 -2.64
N SER A 97 15.87 -2.21 -3.04
CA SER A 97 14.60 -2.09 -2.31
C SER A 97 13.81 -3.38 -2.48
N PHE A 98 13.44 -4.01 -1.37
CA PHE A 98 12.64 -5.23 -1.34
C PHE A 98 11.27 -4.95 -0.74
N VAL A 99 10.23 -5.55 -1.33
CA VAL A 99 8.86 -5.52 -0.81
C VAL A 99 8.48 -6.93 -0.38
N LEU A 100 8.29 -7.14 0.91
CA LEU A 100 7.76 -8.39 1.44
C LEU A 100 6.22 -8.29 1.46
N GLN A 101 5.57 -9.04 0.59
CA GLN A 101 4.12 -9.01 0.45
C GLN A 101 3.49 -10.34 0.86
N GLY A 102 2.39 -10.28 1.60
CA GLY A 102 1.60 -11.46 2.00
C GLY A 102 0.16 -11.10 2.32
N GLY A 103 -0.66 -12.10 2.56
CA GLY A 103 -2.01 -11.87 3.07
C GLY A 103 -1.98 -11.57 4.57
N GLY A 104 -2.90 -10.71 5.03
CA GLY A 104 -3.00 -10.31 6.43
C GLY A 104 -3.28 -11.49 7.38
N GLY A 105 -2.69 -11.43 8.59
CA GLY A 105 -2.99 -12.33 9.69
C GLY A 105 -2.50 -13.78 9.52
N THR A 106 -1.52 -14.04 8.66
CA THR A 106 -1.05 -15.42 8.39
C THR A 106 0.41 -15.69 8.73
N VAL A 107 1.19 -14.66 8.94
CA VAL A 107 2.57 -14.76 9.41
C VAL A 107 2.69 -13.91 10.67
N THR A 108 3.28 -14.44 11.73
CA THR A 108 3.45 -13.73 13.00
C THR A 108 4.50 -12.64 12.90
N ALA A 109 4.39 -11.61 13.75
CA ALA A 109 5.34 -10.51 13.80
C ALA A 109 6.76 -11.00 14.06
N ASP A 110 6.96 -11.96 14.97
CA ASP A 110 8.28 -12.50 15.32
C ASP A 110 9.00 -13.08 14.10
N ILE A 111 8.32 -13.92 13.31
CA ILE A 111 8.88 -14.50 12.08
C ILE A 111 9.27 -13.40 11.08
N ILE A 112 8.43 -12.37 10.96
CA ILE A 112 8.72 -11.24 10.08
C ILE A 112 9.90 -10.44 10.58
N CYS A 113 10.01 -10.19 11.89
CA CYS A 113 11.13 -9.47 12.50
C CYS A 113 12.47 -10.21 12.29
N ASP A 114 12.49 -11.54 12.42
CA ASP A 114 13.68 -12.36 12.14
C ASP A 114 14.13 -12.21 10.69
N ILE A 115 13.19 -12.28 9.74
CA ILE A 115 13.49 -12.12 8.31
C ILE A 115 14.00 -10.71 8.02
N ILE A 116 13.36 -9.66 8.57
CA ILE A 116 13.78 -8.26 8.42
C ILE A 116 15.20 -8.09 8.95
N SER A 117 15.49 -8.59 10.15
CA SER A 117 16.80 -8.49 10.79
C SER A 117 17.90 -9.13 9.96
N ASP A 118 17.63 -10.30 9.36
CA ASP A 118 18.57 -10.95 8.46
C ASP A 118 18.82 -10.14 7.19
N ILE A 119 17.74 -9.65 6.53
CA ILE A 119 17.88 -8.86 5.33
C ILE A 119 18.67 -7.59 5.65
N HIS A 120 18.36 -6.91 6.74
CA HIS A 120 19.03 -5.68 7.14
C HIS A 120 20.52 -5.90 7.46
N ARG A 121 20.84 -7.03 8.12
CA ARG A 121 22.21 -7.41 8.45
C ARG A 121 23.04 -7.78 7.20
N ILE A 122 22.43 -8.50 6.24
CA ILE A 122 23.13 -8.99 5.04
C ILE A 122 23.21 -7.89 3.96
N TYR A 123 22.19 -7.06 3.84
CA TYR A 123 22.02 -6.01 2.81
C TYR A 123 21.66 -4.66 3.47
N PRO A 124 22.59 -4.04 4.23
CA PRO A 124 22.29 -2.83 5.02
C PRO A 124 21.97 -1.60 4.15
N ASP A 125 22.32 -1.62 2.87
CA ASP A 125 22.02 -0.59 1.86
C ASP A 125 20.65 -0.79 1.19
N CYS A 126 19.90 -1.83 1.56
CA CYS A 126 18.59 -2.10 1.00
C CYS A 126 17.45 -1.55 1.86
N ALA A 127 16.48 -0.93 1.20
CA ALA A 127 15.22 -0.55 1.86
C ALA A 127 14.26 -1.75 1.92
N ILE A 128 13.62 -1.94 3.07
CA ILE A 128 12.63 -3.00 3.29
C ILE A 128 11.24 -2.38 3.41
N THR A 129 10.34 -2.78 2.52
CA THR A 129 8.92 -2.42 2.54
C THR A 129 8.09 -3.63 2.94
N LEU A 130 7.17 -3.46 3.86
CA LEU A 130 6.20 -4.50 4.23
C LEU A 130 4.83 -4.20 3.61
N SER A 131 4.13 -5.25 3.18
CA SER A 131 2.74 -5.20 2.71
C SER A 131 2.03 -6.49 3.16
N LEU A 132 1.71 -6.56 4.46
CA LEU A 132 1.34 -7.79 5.17
C LEU A 132 -0.04 -7.68 5.85
N GLY A 133 -0.78 -6.59 5.61
CA GLY A 133 -2.07 -6.35 6.22
C GLY A 133 -1.99 -5.66 7.58
N GLU A 134 -2.96 -5.92 8.42
CA GLU A 134 -3.14 -5.27 9.72
C GLU A 134 -2.48 -6.08 10.82
N TYR A 135 -1.80 -5.36 11.73
CA TYR A 135 -1.17 -5.86 12.96
C TYR A 135 -1.49 -4.92 14.12
N MET A 136 -1.17 -5.31 15.33
CA MET A 136 -1.24 -4.42 16.49
C MET A 136 -0.10 -3.40 16.43
N ARG A 137 -0.29 -2.23 17.05
CA ARG A 137 0.72 -1.16 17.10
C ARG A 137 2.08 -1.68 17.60
N SER A 138 2.08 -2.48 18.67
CA SER A 138 3.31 -3.06 19.22
C SER A 138 4.04 -3.98 18.24
N GLU A 139 3.31 -4.69 17.37
CA GLU A 139 3.90 -5.54 16.34
C GLU A 139 4.51 -4.70 15.21
N TYR A 140 3.87 -3.59 14.83
CA TYR A 140 4.45 -2.63 13.91
C TYR A 140 5.74 -2.01 14.45
N GLU A 141 5.78 -1.65 15.74
CA GLU A 141 6.97 -1.13 16.42
C GLU A 141 8.12 -2.14 16.37
N GLN A 142 7.84 -3.42 16.66
CA GLN A 142 8.84 -4.50 16.55
C GLN A 142 9.42 -4.60 15.13
N MET A 143 8.55 -4.59 14.10
CA MET A 143 8.97 -4.64 12.70
C MET A 143 9.82 -3.43 12.31
N TYR A 144 9.47 -2.23 12.81
CA TYR A 144 10.21 -1.01 12.58
C TYR A 144 11.62 -1.09 13.18
N PHE A 145 11.72 -1.47 14.44
CA PHE A 145 13.01 -1.63 15.13
C PHE A 145 13.85 -2.78 14.59
N ALA A 146 13.23 -3.81 14.00
CA ALA A 146 13.95 -4.87 13.28
C ALA A 146 14.62 -4.39 11.99
N GLY A 147 14.25 -3.19 11.46
CA GLY A 147 14.87 -2.56 10.29
C GLY A 147 13.97 -2.32 9.08
N ALA A 148 12.67 -2.63 9.16
CA ALA A 148 11.73 -2.25 8.13
C ALA A 148 11.45 -0.75 8.21
N ASN A 149 11.63 -0.03 7.10
CA ASN A 149 11.48 1.43 7.09
C ASN A 149 10.28 1.92 6.29
N ARG A 150 9.56 1.03 5.61
CA ARG A 150 8.38 1.33 4.80
C ARG A 150 7.28 0.31 5.05
N TYR A 151 6.04 0.78 5.09
CA TYR A 151 4.87 -0.08 5.17
C TYR A 151 3.81 0.38 4.18
N SER A 152 3.27 -0.55 3.37
CA SER A 152 2.17 -0.27 2.46
C SER A 152 0.91 -0.99 2.96
N LEU A 153 -0.08 -0.20 3.39
CA LEU A 153 -1.38 -0.70 3.82
C LEU A 153 -2.48 0.01 3.02
N HIS A 154 -3.07 -0.69 2.07
CA HIS A 154 -4.15 -0.12 1.28
C HIS A 154 -5.38 0.15 2.16
N HIS A 155 -5.88 1.39 2.16
CA HIS A 155 -7.15 1.69 2.81
C HIS A 155 -8.34 1.14 2.03
N THR A 156 -8.14 0.86 0.73
CA THR A 156 -9.10 0.22 -0.19
C THR A 156 -10.25 1.13 -0.58
N ALA A 157 -10.89 1.78 0.40
CA ALA A 157 -11.91 2.80 0.22
C ALA A 157 -11.90 3.77 1.41
N ALA A 158 -11.90 5.07 1.16
CA ALA A 158 -11.96 6.14 2.17
C ALA A 158 -13.40 6.42 2.64
N ASP A 159 -14.41 5.97 1.89
CA ASP A 159 -15.80 6.00 2.31
C ASP A 159 -16.15 4.72 3.10
N LYS A 160 -16.56 4.87 4.37
CA LYS A 160 -16.88 3.75 5.25
C LYS A 160 -17.95 2.83 4.68
N LYS A 161 -19.02 3.40 4.09
CA LYS A 161 -20.10 2.59 3.50
C LYS A 161 -19.64 1.83 2.27
N HIS A 162 -18.73 2.42 1.49
CA HIS A 162 -18.13 1.75 0.35
C HIS A 162 -17.17 0.64 0.81
N PHE A 163 -16.34 0.90 1.83
CA PHE A 163 -15.48 -0.12 2.45
C PHE A 163 -16.28 -1.34 2.93
N GLU A 164 -17.38 -1.13 3.64
CA GLU A 164 -18.26 -2.18 4.17
C GLU A 164 -18.92 -3.02 3.06
N ARG A 165 -19.10 -2.45 1.86
CA ARG A 165 -19.61 -3.22 0.70
C ARG A 165 -18.54 -4.11 0.03
N LEU A 166 -17.28 -3.81 0.25
CA LEU A 166 -16.14 -4.53 -0.33
C LEU A 166 -15.56 -5.58 0.62
N HIS A 167 -15.95 -5.54 1.89
CA HIS A 167 -15.39 -6.38 2.95
C HIS A 167 -16.47 -7.04 3.78
N PRO A 168 -16.21 -8.24 4.35
CA PRO A 168 -17.11 -8.86 5.29
C PRO A 168 -17.16 -8.08 6.63
N GLY A 169 -18.22 -8.27 7.40
CA GLY A 169 -18.50 -7.50 8.61
C GLY A 169 -17.47 -7.62 9.73
N GLU A 170 -16.62 -8.65 9.71
CA GLU A 170 -15.50 -8.80 10.66
C GLU A 170 -14.32 -7.86 10.35
N MET A 171 -14.26 -7.24 9.18
CA MET A 171 -13.23 -6.26 8.81
C MET A 171 -13.70 -4.84 9.13
N SER A 172 -12.98 -4.17 10.01
CA SER A 172 -13.33 -2.84 10.48
C SER A 172 -12.64 -1.74 9.67
N PHE A 173 -13.43 -0.80 9.13
CA PHE A 173 -12.92 0.43 8.53
C PHE A 173 -12.09 1.25 9.54
N ASP A 174 -12.60 1.41 10.75
CA ASP A 174 -11.98 2.23 11.77
C ASP A 174 -10.65 1.63 12.23
N ASN A 175 -10.54 0.29 12.30
CA ASN A 175 -9.29 -0.41 12.55
C ASN A 175 -8.28 -0.18 11.41
N ARG A 176 -8.70 -0.29 10.15
CA ARG A 176 -7.84 -0.04 8.98
C ARG A 176 -7.25 1.37 9.02
N MET A 177 -8.08 2.37 9.29
CA MET A 177 -7.63 3.76 9.40
C MET A 177 -6.78 4.00 10.66
N GLY A 178 -7.05 3.27 11.75
CA GLY A 178 -6.20 3.24 12.95
C GLY A 178 -4.80 2.72 12.64
N CYS A 179 -4.68 1.57 11.99
CA CYS A 179 -3.41 0.99 11.58
C CYS A 179 -2.59 1.94 10.71
N LEU A 180 -3.21 2.66 9.77
CA LEU A 180 -2.51 3.64 8.93
C LEU A 180 -1.93 4.81 9.76
N ARG A 181 -2.67 5.30 10.75
CA ARG A 181 -2.18 6.33 11.68
C ARG A 181 -1.03 5.80 12.53
N ASP A 182 -1.18 4.61 13.11
CA ASP A 182 -0.12 3.96 13.90
C ASP A 182 1.18 3.81 13.11
N LEU A 183 1.11 3.35 11.87
CA LEU A 183 2.29 3.21 11.00
C LEU A 183 3.00 4.55 10.81
N LYS A 184 2.25 5.63 10.58
CA LYS A 184 2.80 6.97 10.41
C LYS A 184 3.41 7.51 11.71
N ASP A 185 2.72 7.33 12.84
CA ASP A 185 3.17 7.78 14.17
C ASP A 185 4.43 7.05 14.64
N ILE A 186 4.60 5.77 14.28
CA ILE A 186 5.81 4.99 14.58
C ILE A 186 7.00 5.49 13.76
N GLY A 187 6.77 6.11 12.60
CA GLY A 187 7.80 6.67 11.73
C GLY A 187 8.07 5.86 10.45
N PHE A 188 7.21 4.91 10.10
CA PHE A 188 7.30 4.29 8.78
C PHE A 188 7.04 5.32 7.68
N ARG A 189 7.77 5.22 6.57
CA ARG A 189 7.30 5.78 5.31
C ARG A 189 6.08 4.99 4.88
N THR A 190 4.91 5.62 5.06
CA THR A 190 3.63 4.92 4.98
C THR A 190 3.03 5.06 3.59
N GLY A 191 2.71 3.91 3.00
CA GLY A 191 1.97 3.82 1.74
C GLY A 191 0.49 3.51 1.98
N CYS A 192 -0.37 4.17 1.23
CA CYS A 192 -1.79 3.83 1.15
C CYS A 192 -2.19 3.46 -0.28
N GLY A 193 -3.46 3.15 -0.51
CA GLY A 193 -3.98 2.86 -1.85
C GLY A 193 -5.45 2.51 -1.84
N PHE A 194 -6.08 2.69 -3.00
CA PHE A 194 -7.49 2.39 -3.21
C PHE A 194 -7.72 1.77 -4.58
N MET A 195 -8.92 1.21 -4.80
CA MET A 195 -9.28 0.62 -6.08
C MET A 195 -10.12 1.59 -6.90
N VAL A 196 -9.75 1.77 -8.18
CA VAL A 196 -10.58 2.47 -9.17
C VAL A 196 -11.40 1.41 -9.94
N GLY A 197 -12.68 1.67 -10.13
CA GLY A 197 -13.59 0.75 -10.83
C GLY A 197 -14.14 -0.37 -9.94
N SER A 198 -14.05 -0.26 -8.62
CA SER A 198 -14.65 -1.22 -7.70
C SER A 198 -16.19 -1.15 -7.74
N PRO A 199 -16.91 -2.24 -7.38
CA PRO A 199 -18.36 -2.24 -7.32
C PRO A 199 -18.91 -1.09 -6.47
N HIS A 200 -19.97 -0.44 -6.93
CA HIS A 200 -20.63 0.68 -6.25
C HIS A 200 -19.81 1.97 -6.08
N GLN A 201 -18.66 2.07 -6.73
CA GLN A 201 -17.86 3.28 -6.74
C GLN A 201 -18.56 4.39 -7.54
N THR A 202 -18.51 5.61 -7.03
CA THR A 202 -19.08 6.81 -7.65
C THR A 202 -18.02 7.91 -7.69
N SER A 203 -18.28 8.99 -8.44
CA SER A 203 -17.40 10.18 -8.43
C SER A 203 -17.26 10.75 -7.02
N HIS A 204 -18.31 10.71 -6.21
CA HIS A 204 -18.28 11.14 -4.81
C HIS A 204 -17.34 10.28 -3.95
N THR A 205 -17.41 8.94 -4.09
CA THR A 205 -16.50 8.06 -3.33
C THR A 205 -15.05 8.22 -3.82
N LEU A 206 -14.81 8.41 -5.12
CA LEU A 206 -13.49 8.74 -5.65
C LEU A 206 -12.96 10.09 -5.13
N ALA A 207 -13.82 11.10 -5.02
CA ALA A 207 -13.45 12.39 -4.43
C ALA A 207 -12.99 12.22 -2.97
N LYS A 208 -13.65 11.35 -2.18
CA LYS A 208 -13.21 11.02 -0.82
C LYS A 208 -11.85 10.33 -0.78
N GLU A 209 -11.50 9.48 -1.76
CA GLU A 209 -10.16 8.90 -1.86
C GLU A 209 -9.10 9.99 -2.04
N LEU A 210 -9.33 10.93 -2.97
CA LEU A 210 -8.40 12.02 -3.22
C LEU A 210 -8.27 12.95 -2.00
N LYS A 211 -9.39 13.24 -1.33
CA LYS A 211 -9.39 14.05 -0.11
C LYS A 211 -8.66 13.35 1.04
N PHE A 212 -8.85 12.04 1.20
CA PHE A 212 -8.09 11.25 2.18
C PHE A 212 -6.58 11.30 1.89
N ILE A 213 -6.15 11.15 0.64
CA ILE A 213 -4.73 11.24 0.27
C ILE A 213 -4.17 12.63 0.60
N GLU A 214 -4.94 13.69 0.29
CA GLU A 214 -4.55 15.07 0.62
C GLU A 214 -4.36 15.27 2.14
N GLU A 215 -5.27 14.77 2.96
CA GLU A 215 -5.24 14.92 4.41
C GLU A 215 -4.23 13.99 5.10
N PHE A 216 -4.17 12.74 4.67
CA PHE A 216 -3.27 11.75 5.25
C PHE A 216 -1.81 11.97 4.83
N GLN A 217 -1.56 12.52 3.64
CA GLN A 217 -0.23 12.75 3.09
C GLN A 217 0.68 11.52 3.17
N PRO A 218 0.36 10.43 2.45
CA PRO A 218 1.19 9.24 2.44
C PRO A 218 2.50 9.48 1.69
N ASP A 219 3.56 8.74 2.05
CA ASP A 219 4.82 8.75 1.29
C ASP A 219 4.71 7.99 -0.05
N MET A 220 3.74 7.10 -0.16
CA MET A 220 3.47 6.29 -1.35
C MET A 220 1.96 6.12 -1.53
N CYS A 221 1.49 6.18 -2.78
CA CYS A 221 0.10 5.88 -3.13
C CYS A 221 0.04 4.91 -4.33
N SER A 222 -0.88 3.94 -4.32
CA SER A 222 -1.06 2.93 -5.37
C SER A 222 -2.54 2.64 -5.65
#